data_4928605fe3e0ca49b17187549161b951
#
_entry.id   4928605fe3e0ca49b17187549161b951
#
_cell.length_a   1.000
_cell.length_b   1.000
_cell.length_c   1.000
_cell.angle_alpha   90.00
_cell.angle_beta   90.00
_cell.angle_gamma   90.00
#
_symmetry.space_group_name_H-M   'P 1'
#
loop_
_entity.id
_entity.type
_entity.pdbx_description
1 polymer ?
#
loop_
_entity_poly.entity_id
_entity_poly.type
_entity_poly.pdbx_seq_one_letter_code
_entity_poly.pdbx_strand_id
1 'polypeptide(L)'
;MELGAFSISLAVQDLATSRSFYEKLGFAVTGGDGEKYLIMVNGTTIIGLFQGLFDKNILTFNPGLAQDMSRVTDFTDVRDIRASLVADGVEMVTDTDPAAAGPASIVLTDPDGNPILIDQFFPRPDG
;
A
#
# COMPACT_ATOMS: atom_id res chain seq x y z
N MET A 1 8.67 0.10 -14.62
CA MET A 1 7.44 0.54 -13.91
C MET A 1 7.76 0.73 -12.43
N GLU A 2 7.62 1.95 -11.95
CA GLU A 2 7.84 2.24 -10.53
C GLU A 2 6.52 2.20 -9.77
N LEU A 3 6.45 1.37 -8.73
CA LEU A 3 5.24 1.20 -7.92
C LEU A 3 5.24 2.05 -6.65
N GLY A 4 6.36 2.74 -6.36
CA GLY A 4 6.50 3.54 -5.16
C GLY A 4 6.94 2.75 -3.93
N ALA A 5 6.77 3.34 -2.76
CA ALA A 5 7.16 2.71 -1.50
C ALA A 5 6.42 1.39 -1.28
N PHE A 6 7.16 0.41 -0.78
CA PHE A 6 6.61 -0.90 -0.45
C PHE A 6 6.38 -1.02 1.06
N SER A 7 5.23 -1.60 1.42
CA SER A 7 4.95 -2.05 2.78
C SER A 7 4.18 -3.36 2.73
N ILE A 8 4.27 -4.15 3.80
CA ILE A 8 3.36 -5.27 3.97
C ILE A 8 2.24 -4.85 4.92
N SER A 9 1.00 -5.07 4.49
CA SER A 9 -0.18 -4.81 5.31
C SER A 9 -0.60 -6.13 5.95
N LEU A 10 -0.42 -6.22 7.26
CA LEU A 10 -0.65 -7.44 8.02
C LEU A 10 -2.05 -7.44 8.62
N ALA A 11 -2.78 -8.53 8.41
CA ALA A 11 -4.04 -8.78 9.09
C ALA A 11 -3.72 -9.29 10.49
N VAL A 12 -4.06 -8.51 11.53
CA VAL A 12 -3.75 -8.84 12.91
C VAL A 12 -5.04 -9.08 13.71
N GLN A 13 -4.96 -9.93 14.73
CA GLN A 13 -6.10 -10.24 15.60
C GLN A 13 -6.26 -9.21 16.71
N ASP A 14 -5.15 -8.69 17.24
CA ASP A 14 -5.12 -7.71 18.32
C ASP A 14 -4.02 -6.70 18.04
N LEU A 15 -4.45 -5.47 17.77
CA LEU A 15 -3.54 -4.39 17.37
C LEU A 15 -2.49 -4.08 18.43
N ALA A 16 -2.90 -4.00 19.69
CA ALA A 16 -2.00 -3.70 20.80
C ALA A 16 -0.93 -4.78 21.00
N THR A 17 -1.32 -6.04 20.90
CA THR A 17 -0.41 -7.19 21.02
C THR A 17 0.60 -7.17 19.89
N SER A 18 0.15 -6.95 18.65
CA SER A 18 1.03 -6.88 17.49
C SER A 18 1.97 -5.69 17.55
N ARG A 19 1.48 -4.52 17.95
CA ARG A 19 2.31 -3.34 18.18
C ARG A 19 3.45 -3.63 19.15
N SER A 20 3.13 -4.20 20.31
CA SER A 20 4.14 -4.53 21.33
C SER A 20 5.18 -5.50 20.78
N PHE A 21 4.75 -6.48 19.99
CA PHE A 21 5.66 -7.42 19.38
C PHE A 21 6.65 -6.73 18.42
N TYR A 22 6.13 -5.93 17.51
CA TYR A 22 6.98 -5.26 16.51
C TYR A 22 7.86 -4.17 17.11
N GLU A 23 7.43 -3.52 18.19
CA GLU A 23 8.28 -2.60 18.95
C GLU A 23 9.53 -3.30 19.50
N LYS A 24 9.43 -4.57 19.86
CA LYS A 24 10.59 -5.39 20.29
C LYS A 24 11.60 -5.62 19.17
N LEU A 25 11.15 -5.58 17.92
CA LEU A 25 12.02 -5.69 16.73
C LEU A 25 12.59 -4.35 16.30
N GLY A 26 12.28 -3.27 17.01
CA GLY A 26 12.79 -1.93 16.70
C GLY A 26 11.86 -1.08 15.85
N PHE A 27 10.62 -1.52 15.61
CA PHE A 27 9.65 -0.70 14.88
C PHE A 27 9.05 0.37 15.79
N ALA A 28 8.78 1.54 15.21
CA ALA A 28 8.10 2.63 15.90
C ALA A 28 6.85 3.04 15.10
N VAL A 29 5.80 3.41 15.82
CA VAL A 29 4.56 3.89 15.22
C VAL A 29 4.79 5.25 14.56
N THR A 30 4.41 5.39 13.29
CA THR A 30 4.49 6.64 12.54
C THR A 30 3.13 7.15 12.06
N GLY A 31 2.10 6.31 12.09
CA GLY A 31 0.77 6.68 11.61
C GLY A 31 -0.30 5.69 12.02
N GLY A 32 -1.51 5.96 11.56
CA GLY A 32 -2.68 5.14 11.86
C GLY A 32 -3.60 5.79 12.89
N ASP A 33 -4.80 5.21 13.08
CA ASP A 33 -5.76 5.71 14.04
C ASP A 33 -5.58 5.11 15.46
N GLY A 34 -4.75 4.08 15.59
CA GLY A 34 -4.49 3.41 16.85
C GLY A 34 -5.64 2.51 17.34
N GLU A 35 -6.74 2.44 16.62
CA GLU A 35 -7.90 1.62 16.96
C GLU A 35 -8.05 0.44 16.01
N LYS A 36 -7.98 0.70 14.70
CA LYS A 36 -8.14 -0.31 13.65
C LYS A 36 -6.85 -0.59 12.91
N TYR A 37 -5.97 0.42 12.81
CA TYR A 37 -4.70 0.22 12.13
C TYR A 37 -3.59 1.12 12.68
N LEU A 38 -2.36 0.67 12.45
CA LEU A 38 -1.13 1.40 12.73
C LEU A 38 -0.16 1.21 11.58
N ILE A 39 0.61 2.25 11.30
CA ILE A 39 1.78 2.17 10.41
C ILE A 39 3.01 2.22 11.29
N MET A 40 3.93 1.28 11.10
CA MET A 40 5.16 1.18 11.87
C MET A 40 6.37 1.11 10.94
N VAL A 41 7.47 1.69 11.38
CA VAL A 41 8.69 1.79 10.56
C VAL A 41 9.92 1.39 11.38
N ASN A 42 10.81 0.64 10.75
CA ASN A 42 12.16 0.40 11.23
C ASN A 42 13.12 0.72 10.07
N GLY A 43 13.82 1.88 10.13
CA GLY A 43 14.60 2.35 9.00
C GLY A 43 13.71 2.60 7.79
N THR A 44 13.97 1.91 6.68
CA THR A 44 13.12 1.95 5.48
C THR A 44 12.14 0.78 5.38
N THR A 45 12.08 -0.08 6.39
CA THR A 45 11.13 -1.17 6.43
C THR A 45 9.81 -0.68 7.01
N ILE A 46 8.76 -0.79 6.22
CA ILE A 46 7.42 -0.29 6.57
C ILE A 46 6.49 -1.48 6.72
N ILE A 47 5.75 -1.53 7.81
CA ILE A 47 4.64 -2.48 7.98
C ILE A 47 3.37 -1.72 8.36
N GLY A 48 2.23 -2.25 7.92
CA GLY A 48 0.93 -1.81 8.38
C GLY A 48 0.29 -2.91 9.20
N LEU A 49 -0.30 -2.58 10.33
CA LEU A 49 -1.06 -3.51 11.17
C LEU A 49 -2.53 -3.13 11.07
N PHE A 50 -3.37 -4.07 10.64
CA PHE A 50 -4.79 -3.83 10.39
C PHE A 50 -5.64 -4.87 11.12
N GLN A 51 -6.50 -4.41 12.01
CA GLN A 51 -7.37 -5.29 12.79
C GLN A 51 -8.79 -5.27 12.24
N GLY A 52 -9.27 -6.44 11.81
CA GLY A 52 -10.67 -6.62 11.41
C GLY A 52 -11.05 -6.01 10.07
N LEU A 53 -10.09 -5.63 9.22
CA LEU A 53 -10.37 -4.98 7.94
C LEU A 53 -10.25 -5.93 6.74
N PHE A 54 -9.43 -6.96 6.85
CA PHE A 54 -9.26 -7.97 5.80
C PHE A 54 -8.67 -9.25 6.41
N ASP A 55 -8.72 -10.37 5.67
CA ASP A 55 -8.33 -11.69 6.19
C ASP A 55 -6.92 -12.11 5.81
N LYS A 56 -6.36 -11.58 4.72
CA LYS A 56 -5.05 -11.95 4.19
C LYS A 56 -4.10 -10.79 4.24
N ASN A 57 -2.81 -11.07 4.47
CA ASN A 57 -1.77 -10.06 4.36
C ASN A 57 -1.67 -9.56 2.92
N ILE A 58 -1.42 -8.26 2.75
CA ILE A 58 -1.45 -7.59 1.46
C ILE A 58 -0.09 -6.97 1.18
N LEU A 59 0.45 -7.24 -0.02
CA LEU A 59 1.62 -6.51 -0.53
C LEU A 59 1.14 -5.14 -1.00
N THR A 60 1.64 -4.07 -0.39
CA THR A 60 1.15 -2.72 -0.63
C THR A 60 2.23 -1.85 -1.24
N PHE A 61 1.87 -1.13 -2.30
CA PHE A 61 2.75 -0.18 -2.98
C PHE A 61 2.07 1.19 -3.02
N ASN A 62 2.86 2.25 -2.84
CA ASN A 62 2.34 3.62 -2.75
C ASN A 62 3.02 4.52 -3.78
N PRO A 63 2.47 4.64 -5.01
CA PRO A 63 2.99 5.59 -5.98
C PRO A 63 3.01 7.01 -5.40
N GLY A 64 4.11 7.72 -5.59
CA GLY A 64 4.29 9.05 -5.05
C GLY A 64 5.02 9.11 -3.73
N LEU A 65 5.34 7.95 -3.12
CA LEU A 65 6.18 7.86 -1.92
C LEU A 65 7.48 7.11 -2.22
N ALA A 66 8.57 7.60 -1.66
CA ALA A 66 9.84 6.88 -1.59
C ALA A 66 9.84 5.96 -0.36
N GLN A 67 10.80 5.04 -0.30
CA GLN A 67 10.86 4.06 0.80
C GLN A 67 11.17 4.70 2.15
N ASP A 68 11.74 5.89 2.19
CA ASP A 68 11.92 6.69 3.40
C ASP A 68 10.67 7.51 3.78
N MET A 69 9.55 7.30 3.05
CA MET A 69 8.27 7.97 3.19
C MET A 69 8.28 9.45 2.76
N SER A 70 9.35 9.92 2.12
CA SER A 70 9.35 11.25 1.51
C SER A 70 8.50 11.25 0.23
N ARG A 71 7.95 12.41 -0.10
CA ARG A 71 7.11 12.54 -1.30
C ARG A 71 7.98 12.62 -2.55
N VAL A 72 7.61 11.83 -3.56
CA VAL A 72 8.16 11.92 -4.91
C VAL A 72 7.12 12.60 -5.79
N THR A 73 7.49 13.72 -6.43
CA THR A 73 6.53 14.53 -7.21
C THR A 73 6.38 14.05 -8.65
N ASP A 74 7.40 13.39 -9.19
CA ASP A 74 7.40 12.82 -10.54
C ASP A 74 7.32 11.30 -10.43
N PHE A 75 6.10 10.78 -10.38
CA PHE A 75 5.85 9.35 -10.20
C PHE A 75 4.89 8.83 -11.26
N THR A 76 4.89 7.51 -11.47
CA THR A 76 3.93 6.86 -12.38
C THR A 76 2.56 6.80 -11.72
N ASP A 77 1.58 7.44 -12.32
CA ASP A 77 0.19 7.43 -11.82
C ASP A 77 -0.39 6.01 -11.81
N VAL A 78 -1.19 5.69 -10.80
CA VAL A 78 -1.78 4.35 -10.63
C VAL A 78 -2.63 3.94 -11.85
N ARG A 79 -3.24 4.90 -12.54
CA ARG A 79 -4.06 4.61 -13.74
C ARG A 79 -3.20 4.22 -14.93
N ASP A 80 -1.99 4.75 -15.01
CA ASP A 80 -1.01 4.34 -16.05
C ASP A 80 -0.44 2.97 -15.73
N ILE A 81 -0.19 2.68 -14.45
CA ILE A 81 0.18 1.34 -13.99
C ILE A 81 -0.93 0.34 -14.36
N ARG A 82 -2.17 0.69 -14.06
CA ARG A 82 -3.35 -0.10 -14.40
C ARG A 82 -3.43 -0.40 -15.89
N ALA A 83 -3.29 0.62 -16.71
CA ALA A 83 -3.36 0.48 -18.17
C ALA A 83 -2.29 -0.50 -18.69
N SER A 84 -1.08 -0.41 -18.17
CA SER A 84 0.02 -1.31 -18.51
C SER A 84 -0.28 -2.75 -18.11
N LEU A 85 -0.80 -2.96 -16.90
CA LEU A 85 -1.16 -4.30 -16.40
C LEU A 85 -2.31 -4.91 -17.19
N VAL A 86 -3.34 -4.14 -17.49
CA VAL A 86 -4.48 -4.61 -18.30
C VAL A 86 -4.01 -4.98 -19.71
N ALA A 87 -3.12 -4.20 -20.31
CA ALA A 87 -2.54 -4.51 -21.62
C ALA A 87 -1.76 -5.84 -21.60
N ASP A 88 -1.18 -6.20 -20.46
CA ASP A 88 -0.46 -7.47 -20.27
C ASP A 88 -1.37 -8.62 -19.82
N GLY A 89 -2.68 -8.42 -19.79
CA GLY A 89 -3.66 -9.45 -19.47
C GLY A 89 -3.95 -9.65 -17.99
N VAL A 90 -3.52 -8.72 -17.13
CA VAL A 90 -3.79 -8.80 -15.69
C VAL A 90 -5.20 -8.30 -15.39
N GLU A 91 -5.96 -9.07 -14.59
CA GLU A 91 -7.30 -8.71 -14.17
C GLU A 91 -7.26 -7.91 -12.88
N MET A 92 -8.11 -6.87 -12.80
CA MET A 92 -8.28 -6.10 -11.56
C MET A 92 -9.34 -6.76 -10.67
N VAL A 93 -9.00 -6.96 -9.39
CA VAL A 93 -9.97 -7.39 -8.37
C VAL A 93 -10.80 -6.18 -7.94
N THR A 94 -10.13 -5.07 -7.64
CA THR A 94 -10.78 -3.77 -7.43
C THR A 94 -10.17 -2.79 -8.40
N ASP A 95 -11.02 -2.09 -9.14
CA ASP A 95 -10.60 -1.20 -10.21
C ASP A 95 -10.81 0.26 -9.82
N THR A 96 -10.27 1.17 -10.64
CA THR A 96 -10.43 2.61 -10.50
C THR A 96 -10.87 3.21 -11.83
N ASP A 97 -11.47 4.41 -11.76
CA ASP A 97 -11.84 5.16 -12.96
C ASP A 97 -10.59 5.72 -13.64
N PRO A 98 -10.26 5.27 -14.87
CA PRO A 98 -9.06 5.77 -15.56
C PRO A 98 -9.13 7.24 -15.94
N ALA A 99 -10.32 7.85 -15.94
CA ALA A 99 -10.51 9.27 -16.28
C ALA A 99 -10.40 10.19 -15.05
N ALA A 100 -10.47 9.67 -13.84
CA ALA A 100 -10.35 10.48 -12.62
C ALA A 100 -8.91 10.95 -12.40
N ALA A 101 -8.72 12.05 -11.68
CA ALA A 101 -7.42 12.68 -11.48
C ALA A 101 -6.97 12.72 -10.00
N GLY A 102 -7.84 12.37 -9.06
CA GLY A 102 -7.54 12.37 -7.64
C GLY A 102 -6.76 11.13 -7.18
N PRO A 103 -6.57 10.98 -5.87
CA PRO A 103 -6.05 9.74 -5.28
C PRO A 103 -6.89 8.55 -5.72
N ALA A 104 -6.24 7.40 -5.89
CA ALA A 104 -6.93 6.19 -6.36
C ALA A 104 -6.14 4.95 -5.97
N SER A 105 -6.80 3.81 -6.01
CA SER A 105 -6.18 2.52 -5.73
C SER A 105 -6.71 1.44 -6.65
N ILE A 106 -5.90 0.41 -6.85
CA ILE A 106 -6.28 -0.83 -7.53
C ILE A 106 -5.85 -2.01 -6.68
N VAL A 107 -6.60 -3.10 -6.78
CA VAL A 107 -6.24 -4.38 -6.14
C VAL A 107 -6.20 -5.46 -7.21
N LEU A 108 -5.17 -6.27 -7.16
CA LEU A 108 -4.99 -7.44 -8.02
C LEU A 108 -4.45 -8.59 -7.17
N THR A 109 -4.31 -9.76 -7.76
CA THR A 109 -3.70 -10.90 -7.08
C THR A 109 -2.58 -11.46 -7.95
N ASP A 110 -1.55 -12.02 -7.28
CA ASP A 110 -0.52 -12.76 -8.00
C ASP A 110 -1.04 -14.15 -8.40
N PRO A 111 -0.25 -14.96 -9.14
CA PRO A 111 -0.71 -16.29 -9.59
C PRO A 111 -1.10 -17.25 -8.47
N ASP A 112 -0.61 -17.05 -7.25
CA ASP A 112 -0.90 -17.89 -6.08
C ASP A 112 -2.01 -17.31 -5.20
N GLY A 113 -2.64 -16.22 -5.62
CA GLY A 113 -3.75 -15.59 -4.90
C GLY A 113 -3.33 -14.62 -3.81
N ASN A 114 -2.07 -14.18 -3.79
CA ASN A 114 -1.63 -13.16 -2.83
C ASN A 114 -2.16 -11.79 -3.25
N PRO A 115 -2.88 -11.08 -2.38
CA PRO A 115 -3.42 -9.76 -2.73
C PRO A 115 -2.30 -8.72 -2.86
N ILE A 116 -2.45 -7.85 -3.85
CA ILE A 116 -1.56 -6.71 -4.09
C ILE A 116 -2.43 -5.47 -4.17
N LEU A 117 -2.10 -4.48 -3.33
CA LEU A 117 -2.76 -3.17 -3.33
C LEU A 117 -1.76 -2.14 -3.86
N ILE A 118 -2.16 -1.38 -4.86
CA ILE A 118 -1.42 -0.21 -5.32
C ILE A 118 -2.28 0.99 -4.95
N ASP A 119 -1.85 1.74 -3.93
CA ASP A 119 -2.63 2.78 -3.27
C ASP A 119 -1.92 4.12 -3.38
N GLN A 120 -2.44 4.98 -4.24
CA GLN A 120 -1.90 6.30 -4.51
C GLN A 120 -2.63 7.34 -3.66
N PHE A 121 -1.90 7.98 -2.76
CA PHE A 121 -2.46 8.97 -1.84
C PHE A 121 -2.56 10.37 -2.46
N PHE A 122 -1.90 10.59 -3.58
CA PHE A 122 -1.78 11.90 -4.21
C PHE A 122 -2.55 11.96 -5.52
N PRO A 123 -2.99 13.16 -5.95
CA PRO A 123 -3.58 13.29 -7.26
C PRO A 123 -2.57 12.97 -8.38
N ARG A 124 -3.08 12.75 -9.59
CA ARG A 124 -2.26 12.50 -10.78
C ARG A 124 -1.19 13.59 -10.88
N PRO A 125 0.08 13.21 -11.06
CA PRO A 125 1.12 14.23 -11.23
C PRO A 125 0.89 15.03 -12.50
N ASP A 126 1.16 16.34 -12.42
CA ASP A 126 1.12 17.23 -13.58
C ASP A 126 2.25 16.84 -14.52
N GLY A 127 1.86 16.44 -15.71
CA GLY A 127 2.75 15.88 -16.66
C GLY A 127 3.47 16.80 -17.53
#